data_0acd5ee2f92d1830c3b603a9ef710a24
#
_entry.id   0acd5ee2f92d1830c3b603a9ef710a24
#
_cell.length_a   1.000
_cell.length_b   1.000
_cell.length_c   1.000
_cell.angle_alpha   90.00
_cell.angle_beta   90.00
_cell.angle_gamma   90.00
#
_symmetry.space_group_name_H-M   'P 1'
#
loop_
_entity.id
_entity.type
_entity.pdbx_description
1 polymer ?
#
loop_
_entity_poly.entity_id
_entity_poly.type
_entity_poly.pdbx_seq_one_letter_code
_entity_poly.pdbx_strand_id
1 'polypeptide(L)'
;MAIYDNIKNIFKTKEQPKVQRKEAPIVYYNSLGYDSAPKISYEDLATDGYSENAIVYRCVNEIANNASRVKINLFRGDQEVDNHPLLDLLYNPSPTMSQVEWFQALYSYLLIAGNNYILSVGGDNIAPTELYNLRPDRIKIRSGSRAIPVAYDYMLKGQVVESYGVDQATGGSKVKHIKMFNPLDDYYGMSPMQASSVDIDQHNLANKHNVNLLQNGARPSGAVIFNPKDETGGHVQLSDVQRNQLMNDVNQRFSGTGNAGKPMLLEGDFEWKEMGLSPKDMDFIQLKNMSAKDIALVYGVPSQLIGIPDAQTYSNFAEAKLALYNETIIPLLDRIQGDLNEWLVPMFNEQGLELRYDIDSIPAMAEQRKRVFESVSAGVKEGILTRNEAREALGYETMEGADSLLVPANLMPLNLTDDITGENVSEEIPPEVIPDDLIEDEDGDIDEVIKAISDINTTPTDSMVLEAKKGIAWRKEFNRGGTRIGAVRASQIIAKEKLSPSTVKRMFSFFSRHEVDKQADGFSIGEKGYPSNGRIAWALWGGDAGFSWSTKVRNQLEKEKEKFLIDNIDQKDARN
;
A
#
# COMPACT_ATOMS: atom_id res chain seq x y z
N MET A 1 -2.01 64.30 48.97
CA MET A 1 -1.05 63.47 48.20
C MET A 1 -1.02 62.02 48.64
N ALA A 2 -1.41 61.63 49.83
CA ALA A 2 -1.34 60.25 50.31
C ALA A 2 -2.50 59.30 49.85
N ILE A 3 -3.58 59.80 49.27
CA ILE A 3 -4.72 58.99 48.81
C ILE A 3 -4.50 58.52 47.36
N TYR A 4 -3.73 59.22 46.56
CA TYR A 4 -3.46 58.87 45.15
C TYR A 4 -2.44 57.71 45.00
N ASP A 5 -1.55 57.56 45.96
CA ASP A 5 -0.54 56.48 45.93
C ASP A 5 -1.11 55.13 46.39
N ASN A 6 -2.17 55.12 47.23
CA ASN A 6 -2.83 53.89 47.62
C ASN A 6 -3.71 53.27 46.54
N ILE A 7 -4.25 54.09 45.65
CA ILE A 7 -5.08 53.60 44.51
C ILE A 7 -4.20 52.94 43.43
N LYS A 8 -2.97 53.44 43.24
CA LYS A 8 -2.02 52.82 42.27
C LYS A 8 -1.51 51.45 42.67
N ASN A 9 -1.53 51.12 43.95
CA ASN A 9 -1.08 49.81 44.45
C ASN A 9 -2.21 48.74 44.41
N ILE A 10 -3.49 49.11 44.26
CA ILE A 10 -4.61 48.18 44.16
C ILE A 10 -4.71 47.64 42.72
N PHE A 11 -4.18 48.36 41.70
CA PHE A 11 -4.14 47.94 40.30
C PHE A 11 -2.80 47.40 39.84
N LYS A 12 -1.85 47.11 40.71
CA LYS A 12 -0.75 46.23 40.39
C LYS A 12 -1.30 44.83 40.23
N THR A 13 -1.71 44.49 39.02
CA THR A 13 -1.93 43.11 38.61
C THR A 13 -0.74 42.29 39.11
N LYS A 14 -0.97 41.37 40.05
CA LYS A 14 -0.01 40.33 40.36
C LYS A 14 0.34 39.69 39.05
N GLU A 15 1.58 39.82 38.64
CA GLU A 15 2.10 39.01 37.56
C GLU A 15 1.79 37.56 37.91
N GLN A 16 0.85 36.97 37.19
CA GLN A 16 0.62 35.53 37.29
C GLN A 16 1.96 34.89 36.95
N PRO A 17 2.39 33.85 37.69
CA PRO A 17 3.56 33.11 37.32
C PRO A 17 3.34 32.71 35.85
N LYS A 18 4.26 33.09 34.97
CA LYS A 18 4.32 32.63 33.60
C LYS A 18 4.34 31.11 33.72
N VAL A 19 3.17 30.48 33.53
CA VAL A 19 3.09 29.07 33.18
C VAL A 19 3.92 28.99 31.93
N GLN A 20 5.12 28.43 32.05
CA GLN A 20 5.84 27.95 30.87
C GLN A 20 4.94 26.88 30.27
N ARG A 21 4.03 27.30 29.40
CA ARG A 21 3.52 26.39 28.40
C ARG A 21 4.76 25.95 27.65
N LYS A 22 5.18 24.70 27.85
CA LYS A 22 5.89 24.00 26.80
C LYS A 22 4.92 23.99 25.62
N GLU A 23 4.94 25.04 24.85
CA GLU A 23 4.36 25.02 23.52
C GLU A 23 5.15 23.94 22.82
N ALA A 24 4.50 22.83 22.54
CA ALA A 24 5.04 21.86 21.59
C ALA A 24 5.10 22.62 20.27
N PRO A 25 6.29 22.95 19.76
CA PRO A 25 6.39 23.72 18.55
C PRO A 25 6.29 22.77 17.39
N ILE A 26 5.14 22.76 16.80
CA ILE A 26 4.99 22.16 15.52
C ILE A 26 4.96 23.28 14.50
N VAL A 27 5.92 23.20 13.61
CA VAL A 27 6.05 23.98 12.38
C VAL A 27 5.85 25.48 12.55
N TYR A 28 6.91 26.19 12.89
CA TYR A 28 7.04 27.59 12.51
C TYR A 28 8.05 27.72 11.37
N TYR A 29 7.55 27.91 10.17
CA TYR A 29 8.32 28.43 9.07
C TYR A 29 8.82 29.82 9.41
N ASN A 30 10.12 29.99 9.53
CA ASN A 30 10.76 31.28 9.48
C ASN A 30 11.81 31.28 8.37
N SER A 31 11.33 31.55 7.17
CA SER A 31 12.16 31.84 6.03
C SER A 31 12.52 33.31 6.04
N LEU A 32 13.57 33.70 6.70
CA LEU A 32 14.29 34.95 6.43
C LEU A 32 15.56 34.96 7.29
N GLY A 33 16.61 34.34 6.76
CA GLY A 33 17.94 34.41 7.34
C GLY A 33 18.78 33.22 6.86
N TYR A 34 19.76 33.53 6.07
CA TYR A 34 20.87 32.63 5.78
C TYR A 34 21.39 32.07 7.10
N ASP A 35 21.40 30.76 7.29
CA ASP A 35 21.90 30.01 8.47
C ASP A 35 20.90 29.43 9.46
N SER A 36 19.65 29.29 9.19
CA SER A 36 18.80 28.52 10.13
C SER A 36 18.63 27.08 9.66
N ALA A 37 19.28 26.17 10.34
CA ALA A 37 18.84 24.79 10.40
C ALA A 37 17.32 24.75 10.68
N PRO A 38 16.56 23.80 10.10
CA PRO A 38 15.14 23.70 10.35
C PRO A 38 14.85 23.76 11.86
N LYS A 39 13.85 24.52 12.26
CA LYS A 39 13.48 24.69 13.69
C LYS A 39 13.04 23.39 14.37
N ILE A 40 12.74 22.36 13.61
CA ILE A 40 12.51 21.02 14.10
C ILE A 40 13.87 20.33 14.16
N SER A 41 14.36 20.05 15.35
CA SER A 41 15.63 19.34 15.50
C SER A 41 15.46 17.89 15.03
N TYR A 42 16.54 17.29 14.51
CA TYR A 42 16.54 15.86 14.23
C TYR A 42 16.20 15.03 15.48
N GLU A 43 16.59 15.52 16.66
CA GLU A 43 16.31 14.86 17.94
C GLU A 43 14.81 14.80 18.22
N ASP A 44 14.06 15.88 17.93
CA ASP A 44 12.60 15.90 18.06
C ASP A 44 11.94 14.93 17.04
N LEU A 45 12.41 14.90 15.80
CA LEU A 45 11.93 13.95 14.78
C LEU A 45 12.21 12.50 15.19
N ALA A 46 13.39 12.21 15.72
CA ALA A 46 13.78 10.85 16.08
C ALA A 46 13.09 10.37 17.37
N THR A 47 12.84 11.26 18.35
CA THR A 47 12.20 10.92 19.63
C THR A 47 10.68 10.94 19.52
N ASP A 48 10.10 12.11 19.30
CA ASP A 48 8.65 12.31 19.34
C ASP A 48 7.97 11.72 18.07
N GLY A 49 8.66 11.80 16.93
CA GLY A 49 8.16 11.26 15.66
C GLY A 49 8.40 9.76 15.56
N TYR A 50 9.66 9.32 15.45
CA TYR A 50 9.97 7.93 15.12
C TYR A 50 9.86 6.98 16.32
N SER A 51 10.40 7.35 17.50
CA SER A 51 10.44 6.44 18.64
C SER A 51 9.13 6.37 19.42
N GLU A 52 8.38 7.47 19.54
CA GLU A 52 7.12 7.51 20.28
C GLU A 52 5.89 7.17 19.44
N ASN A 53 5.96 7.28 18.09
CA ASN A 53 4.83 7.00 17.21
C ASN A 53 4.98 5.66 16.48
N ALA A 54 4.14 4.68 16.87
CA ALA A 54 4.18 3.33 16.31
C ALA A 54 3.85 3.29 14.80
N ILE A 55 3.02 4.22 14.30
CA ILE A 55 2.63 4.27 12.88
C ILE A 55 3.81 4.76 12.04
N VAL A 56 4.46 5.84 12.47
CA VAL A 56 5.68 6.36 11.81
C VAL A 56 6.77 5.30 11.80
N TYR A 57 7.02 4.67 12.95
CA TYR A 57 7.99 3.58 13.06
C TYR A 57 7.69 2.46 12.06
N ARG A 58 6.41 2.06 11.97
CA ARG A 58 5.99 1.01 11.02
C ARG A 58 6.18 1.45 9.57
N CYS A 59 5.76 2.66 9.18
CA CYS A 59 5.89 3.17 7.83
C CYS A 59 7.36 3.26 7.38
N VAL A 60 8.22 3.86 8.21
CA VAL A 60 9.65 3.98 7.90
C VAL A 60 10.31 2.61 7.74
N ASN A 61 10.03 1.68 8.67
CA ASN A 61 10.60 0.34 8.60
C ASN A 61 10.02 -0.49 7.45
N GLU A 62 8.75 -0.33 7.10
CA GLU A 62 8.16 -1.03 5.94
C GLU A 62 8.87 -0.62 4.65
N ILE A 63 9.09 0.68 4.44
CA ILE A 63 9.80 1.17 3.25
C ILE A 63 11.28 0.78 3.31
N ALA A 64 11.98 1.08 4.40
CA ALA A 64 13.42 0.89 4.50
C ALA A 64 13.83 -0.59 4.42
N ASN A 65 13.08 -1.50 5.06
CA ASN A 65 13.35 -2.94 5.03
C ASN A 65 13.08 -3.56 3.66
N ASN A 66 12.04 -3.12 2.97
CA ASN A 66 11.74 -3.64 1.64
C ASN A 66 12.71 -3.08 0.59
N ALA A 67 13.05 -1.78 0.65
CA ALA A 67 14.01 -1.15 -0.26
C ALA A 67 15.43 -1.71 -0.09
N SER A 68 15.90 -1.93 1.15
CA SER A 68 17.26 -2.41 1.43
C SER A 68 17.54 -3.85 0.98
N ARG A 69 16.50 -4.63 0.68
CA ARG A 69 16.63 -6.02 0.22
C ARG A 69 16.69 -6.15 -1.29
N VAL A 70 16.36 -5.09 -2.03
CA VAL A 70 16.44 -5.12 -3.48
C VAL A 70 17.91 -5.18 -3.89
N LYS A 71 18.26 -6.16 -4.71
CA LYS A 71 19.64 -6.35 -5.17
C LYS A 71 20.04 -5.21 -6.09
N ILE A 72 21.30 -4.84 -6.03
CA ILE A 72 21.94 -3.90 -6.93
C ILE A 72 23.00 -4.62 -7.72
N ASN A 73 22.93 -4.53 -9.05
CA ASN A 73 23.84 -5.15 -9.99
C ASN A 73 24.66 -4.08 -10.70
N LEU A 74 25.82 -4.45 -11.21
CA LEU A 74 26.70 -3.57 -11.96
C LEU A 74 26.69 -3.98 -13.43
N PHE A 75 26.53 -3.01 -14.32
CA PHE A 75 26.54 -3.22 -15.76
C PHE A 75 27.65 -2.43 -16.42
N ARG A 76 28.18 -2.98 -17.53
CA ARG A 76 29.03 -2.26 -18.48
C ARG A 76 28.32 -2.26 -19.83
N GLY A 77 27.62 -1.18 -20.14
CA GLY A 77 26.64 -1.17 -21.21
C GLY A 77 25.49 -2.11 -20.90
N ASP A 78 25.31 -3.17 -21.72
CA ASP A 78 24.25 -4.16 -21.53
C ASP A 78 24.76 -5.45 -20.86
N GLN A 79 26.05 -5.54 -20.54
CA GLN A 79 26.65 -6.72 -19.91
C GLN A 79 26.72 -6.56 -18.40
N GLU A 80 26.21 -7.53 -17.67
CA GLU A 80 26.32 -7.61 -16.22
C GLU A 80 27.74 -7.97 -15.81
N VAL A 81 28.26 -7.30 -14.78
CA VAL A 81 29.60 -7.49 -14.24
C VAL A 81 29.49 -8.07 -12.83
N ASP A 82 29.80 -9.37 -12.69
CA ASP A 82 29.64 -10.09 -11.41
C ASP A 82 30.74 -9.79 -10.39
N ASN A 83 31.97 -9.52 -10.84
CA ASN A 83 33.13 -9.33 -9.98
C ASN A 83 33.75 -7.95 -10.20
N HIS A 84 33.52 -7.05 -9.24
CA HIS A 84 34.06 -5.69 -9.29
C HIS A 84 34.23 -5.11 -7.89
N PRO A 85 35.31 -4.37 -7.57
CA PRO A 85 35.52 -3.77 -6.25
C PRO A 85 34.41 -2.86 -5.78
N LEU A 86 33.64 -2.23 -6.69
CA LEU A 86 32.46 -1.44 -6.39
C LEU A 86 31.33 -2.28 -5.80
N LEU A 87 31.10 -3.49 -6.33
CA LEU A 87 30.12 -4.43 -5.79
C LEU A 87 30.57 -4.94 -4.42
N ASP A 88 31.85 -5.30 -4.28
CA ASP A 88 32.41 -5.74 -2.99
C ASP A 88 32.24 -4.67 -1.92
N LEU A 89 32.45 -3.39 -2.27
CA LEU A 89 32.22 -2.25 -1.39
C LEU A 89 30.74 -2.09 -1.01
N LEU A 90 29.81 -2.27 -1.94
CA LEU A 90 28.39 -2.17 -1.65
C LEU A 90 27.86 -3.35 -0.84
N TYR A 91 28.43 -4.56 -1.02
CA TYR A 91 28.09 -5.74 -0.21
C TYR A 91 28.65 -5.66 1.21
N ASN A 92 29.84 -5.06 1.36
CA ASN A 92 30.51 -4.89 2.64
C ASN A 92 30.94 -3.43 2.81
N PRO A 93 29.97 -2.50 3.02
CA PRO A 93 30.26 -1.07 3.03
C PRO A 93 31.13 -0.62 4.19
N SER A 94 31.13 -1.36 5.30
CA SER A 94 32.01 -1.12 6.44
C SER A 94 32.26 -2.41 7.23
N PRO A 95 33.30 -2.47 8.08
CA PRO A 95 33.58 -3.65 8.91
C PRO A 95 32.47 -4.00 9.91
N THR A 96 31.55 -3.08 10.17
CA THR A 96 30.52 -3.22 11.21
C THR A 96 29.09 -3.30 10.67
N MET A 97 28.87 -3.10 9.38
CA MET A 97 27.54 -3.07 8.79
C MET A 97 27.48 -3.89 7.50
N SER A 98 26.47 -4.70 7.37
CA SER A 98 26.15 -5.40 6.13
C SER A 98 25.48 -4.44 5.12
N GLN A 99 25.41 -4.86 3.84
CA GLN A 99 24.70 -4.13 2.80
C GLN A 99 23.29 -3.72 3.23
N VAL A 100 22.51 -4.70 3.73
CA VAL A 100 21.12 -4.47 4.10
C VAL A 100 21.00 -3.44 5.23
N GLU A 101 21.83 -3.53 6.26
CA GLU A 101 21.84 -2.57 7.38
C GLU A 101 22.24 -1.17 6.93
N TRP A 102 23.24 -1.08 6.04
CA TRP A 102 23.71 0.19 5.52
C TRP A 102 22.65 0.90 4.67
N PHE A 103 22.00 0.18 3.74
CA PHE A 103 20.90 0.73 2.95
C PHE A 103 19.67 1.02 3.81
N GLN A 104 19.35 0.17 4.79
CA GLN A 104 18.25 0.44 5.73
C GLN A 104 18.48 1.75 6.49
N ALA A 105 19.70 2.00 6.98
CA ALA A 105 20.04 3.25 7.64
C ALA A 105 19.91 4.45 6.70
N LEU A 106 20.39 4.33 5.45
CA LEU A 106 20.28 5.35 4.41
C LEU A 106 18.82 5.76 4.18
N TYR A 107 17.96 4.78 3.89
CA TYR A 107 16.53 5.05 3.66
C TYR A 107 15.85 5.61 4.91
N SER A 108 16.18 5.09 6.10
CA SER A 108 15.60 5.57 7.36
C SER A 108 15.96 7.02 7.61
N TYR A 109 17.21 7.45 7.40
CA TYR A 109 17.59 8.85 7.55
C TYR A 109 16.88 9.77 6.57
N LEU A 110 16.71 9.36 5.32
CA LEU A 110 15.94 10.11 4.35
C LEU A 110 14.47 10.26 4.76
N LEU A 111 13.84 9.19 5.24
CA LEU A 111 12.44 9.20 5.63
C LEU A 111 12.19 9.97 6.93
N ILE A 112 13.16 9.99 7.85
CA ILE A 112 13.06 10.69 9.15
C ILE A 112 13.47 12.16 9.02
N ALA A 113 14.61 12.44 8.39
CA ALA A 113 15.22 13.78 8.36
C ALA A 113 15.12 14.47 7.01
N GLY A 114 14.73 13.77 5.94
CA GLY A 114 14.78 14.30 4.58
C GLY A 114 16.20 14.39 4.01
N ASN A 115 17.21 13.97 4.78
CA ASN A 115 18.63 14.12 4.46
C ASN A 115 19.39 12.85 4.84
N ASN A 116 20.32 12.44 3.98
CA ASN A 116 21.33 11.43 4.30
C ASN A 116 22.70 11.88 3.82
N TYR A 117 23.73 11.55 4.57
CA TYR A 117 25.11 11.90 4.29
C TYR A 117 25.95 10.64 4.25
N ILE A 118 26.55 10.35 3.09
CA ILE A 118 27.42 9.20 2.89
C ILE A 118 28.86 9.69 2.86
N LEU A 119 29.67 9.23 3.80
CA LEU A 119 31.11 9.47 3.81
C LEU A 119 31.81 8.33 3.10
N SER A 120 32.62 8.64 2.09
CA SER A 120 33.57 7.69 1.49
C SER A 120 34.93 7.79 2.18
N VAL A 121 35.45 6.65 2.60
CA VAL A 121 36.77 6.52 3.22
C VAL A 121 37.70 5.78 2.28
N GLY A 122 38.83 6.39 2.00
CA GLY A 122 39.87 5.85 1.09
C GLY A 122 40.99 6.86 0.91
N GLY A 123 42.05 6.47 0.21
CA GLY A 123 43.14 7.38 -0.13
C GLY A 123 42.72 8.44 -1.15
N ASP A 124 43.49 9.55 -1.23
CA ASP A 124 43.25 10.54 -2.26
C ASP A 124 43.52 9.94 -3.65
N ASN A 125 42.57 10.09 -4.57
CA ASN A 125 42.54 9.52 -5.93
C ASN A 125 42.57 7.98 -5.99
N ILE A 126 42.19 7.29 -4.91
CA ILE A 126 42.03 5.84 -4.87
C ILE A 126 40.55 5.55 -4.63
N ALA A 127 40.03 4.49 -5.26
CA ALA A 127 38.66 4.05 -5.04
C ALA A 127 38.40 3.86 -3.53
N PRO A 128 37.21 4.28 -3.03
CA PRO A 128 36.89 4.16 -1.62
C PRO A 128 36.86 2.69 -1.18
N THR A 129 37.33 2.44 0.02
CA THR A 129 37.33 1.10 0.65
C THR A 129 36.20 0.92 1.65
N GLU A 130 35.66 2.01 2.17
CA GLU A 130 34.57 1.98 3.15
C GLU A 130 33.57 3.11 2.90
N LEU A 131 32.29 2.85 3.26
CA LEU A 131 31.19 3.81 3.21
C LEU A 131 30.49 3.88 4.56
N TYR A 132 30.25 5.09 5.05
CA TYR A 132 29.55 5.33 6.31
C TYR A 132 28.37 6.26 6.12
N ASN A 133 27.20 5.89 6.66
CA ASN A 133 26.07 6.80 6.81
C ASN A 133 26.28 7.67 8.05
N LEU A 134 26.45 8.97 7.86
CA LEU A 134 26.58 9.92 8.96
C LEU A 134 25.19 10.37 9.45
N ARG A 135 25.02 10.43 10.77
CA ARG A 135 23.76 10.89 11.36
C ARG A 135 23.48 12.36 10.95
N PRO A 136 22.27 12.67 10.47
CA PRO A 136 21.93 14.01 9.98
C PRO A 136 22.13 15.13 11.03
N ASP A 137 21.89 14.87 12.32
CA ASP A 137 22.10 15.83 13.41
C ASP A 137 23.56 16.21 13.63
N ARG A 138 24.48 15.38 13.13
CA ARG A 138 25.92 15.60 13.30
C ARG A 138 26.55 16.32 12.13
N ILE A 139 25.79 16.61 11.09
CA ILE A 139 26.29 17.32 9.92
C ILE A 139 25.70 18.72 9.86
N LYS A 140 26.58 19.72 9.86
CA LYS A 140 26.21 21.09 9.58
C LYS A 140 26.76 21.50 8.23
N ILE A 141 25.87 21.98 7.37
CA ILE A 141 26.23 22.45 6.03
C ILE A 141 26.74 23.89 6.15
N ARG A 142 27.95 24.13 5.65
CA ARG A 142 28.47 25.48 5.51
C ARG A 142 28.05 26.02 4.16
N SER A 143 27.18 27.03 4.19
CA SER A 143 26.59 27.64 2.98
C SER A 143 27.61 28.36 2.14
N GLY A 144 27.44 28.30 0.81
CA GLY A 144 28.23 28.99 -0.18
C GLY A 144 27.43 30.06 -0.92
N SER A 145 28.08 30.79 -1.80
CA SER A 145 27.46 31.93 -2.52
C SER A 145 26.52 31.53 -3.66
N ARG A 146 26.47 30.24 -4.06
CA ARG A 146 25.74 29.76 -5.25
C ARG A 146 24.84 28.58 -4.96
N ALA A 147 24.26 28.48 -3.75
CA ALA A 147 23.52 27.28 -3.28
C ALA A 147 24.36 25.97 -3.29
N ILE A 148 25.69 26.08 -3.54
CA ILE A 148 26.63 24.97 -3.43
C ILE A 148 27.25 25.05 -2.03
N PRO A 149 27.22 23.98 -1.23
CA PRO A 149 27.91 23.94 0.06
C PRO A 149 29.41 24.22 -0.10
N VAL A 150 30.00 24.92 0.86
CA VAL A 150 31.47 25.07 0.94
C VAL A 150 32.09 23.85 1.60
N ALA A 151 31.43 23.34 2.64
CA ALA A 151 31.88 22.18 3.37
C ALA A 151 30.73 21.54 4.14
N TYR A 152 30.92 20.27 4.50
CA TYR A 152 30.11 19.51 5.46
C TYR A 152 30.93 19.36 6.74
N ASP A 153 30.49 20.03 7.82
CA ASP A 153 31.15 20.02 9.12
C ASP A 153 30.55 18.90 9.99
N TYR A 154 31.35 17.91 10.36
CA TYR A 154 30.96 16.86 11.27
C TYR A 154 31.09 17.35 12.71
N MET A 155 29.99 17.32 13.45
CA MET A 155 29.89 17.88 14.79
C MET A 155 29.69 16.82 15.84
N LEU A 156 30.42 16.88 16.94
CA LEU A 156 30.19 16.11 18.15
C LEU A 156 30.11 17.05 19.36
N LYS A 157 29.06 16.93 20.14
CA LYS A 157 28.83 17.77 21.34
C LYS A 157 28.94 19.29 21.06
N GLY A 158 28.45 19.71 19.89
CA GLY A 158 28.46 21.12 19.49
C GLY A 158 29.82 21.64 18.96
N GLN A 159 30.83 20.79 18.84
CA GLN A 159 32.14 21.16 18.28
C GLN A 159 32.37 20.48 16.93
N VAL A 160 32.97 21.20 15.98
CA VAL A 160 33.38 20.66 14.70
C VAL A 160 34.60 19.77 14.94
N VAL A 161 34.45 18.47 14.66
CA VAL A 161 35.53 17.48 14.77
C VAL A 161 36.27 17.33 13.44
N GLU A 162 35.51 17.34 12.36
CA GLU A 162 36.05 17.18 11.01
C GLU A 162 35.25 18.03 10.02
N SER A 163 35.90 18.50 8.96
CA SER A 163 35.27 19.32 7.93
C SER A 163 35.63 18.77 6.56
N TYR A 164 34.62 18.39 5.79
CA TYR A 164 34.76 17.87 4.43
C TYR A 164 34.46 18.97 3.43
N GLY A 165 35.50 19.44 2.76
CA GLY A 165 35.38 20.48 1.74
C GLY A 165 34.61 20.00 0.51
N VAL A 166 33.94 20.94 -0.15
CA VAL A 166 33.28 20.73 -1.43
C VAL A 166 34.01 21.54 -2.49
N ASP A 167 34.44 20.90 -3.56
CA ASP A 167 35.03 21.59 -4.69
C ASP A 167 33.96 22.46 -5.36
N GLN A 168 34.23 23.75 -5.39
CA GLN A 168 33.30 24.76 -5.93
C GLN A 168 33.19 24.75 -7.46
N ALA A 169 34.09 24.06 -8.15
CA ALA A 169 34.08 23.92 -9.60
C ALA A 169 33.29 22.69 -10.06
N THR A 170 33.46 21.59 -9.37
CA THR A 170 32.89 20.29 -9.74
C THR A 170 31.74 19.85 -8.83
N GLY A 171 31.60 20.45 -7.65
CA GLY A 171 30.68 19.98 -6.61
C GLY A 171 31.15 18.72 -5.88
N GLY A 172 32.35 18.19 -6.21
CA GLY A 172 32.88 16.97 -5.66
C GLY A 172 33.23 17.08 -4.18
N SER A 173 32.92 16.05 -3.40
CA SER A 173 33.26 15.94 -1.97
C SER A 173 33.39 14.47 -1.58
N LYS A 174 34.14 14.22 -0.49
CA LYS A 174 34.16 12.91 0.19
C LYS A 174 32.82 12.55 0.83
N VAL A 175 31.95 13.55 1.02
CA VAL A 175 30.59 13.35 1.55
C VAL A 175 29.58 13.58 0.43
N LYS A 176 28.79 12.56 0.09
CA LYS A 176 27.59 12.71 -0.74
C LYS A 176 26.41 13.07 0.16
N HIS A 177 25.80 14.19 -0.13
CA HIS A 177 24.55 14.58 0.50
C HIS A 177 23.38 14.21 -0.41
N ILE A 178 22.56 13.27 0.03
CA ILE A 178 21.30 12.91 -0.61
C ILE A 178 20.18 13.58 0.17
N LYS A 179 19.35 14.39 -0.51
CA LYS A 179 18.28 15.15 0.16
C LYS A 179 16.96 15.01 -0.57
N MET A 180 15.86 14.97 0.15
CA MET A 180 14.53 15.10 -0.42
C MET A 180 14.27 16.54 -0.86
N PHE A 181 13.33 16.75 -1.79
CA PHE A 181 12.98 18.08 -2.24
C PHE A 181 12.43 18.94 -1.09
N ASN A 182 12.95 20.15 -0.97
CA ASN A 182 12.47 21.14 -0.02
C ASN A 182 12.27 22.48 -0.77
N PRO A 183 11.04 22.99 -0.89
CA PRO A 183 10.78 24.24 -1.60
C PRO A 183 11.26 25.49 -0.85
N LEU A 184 11.70 25.36 0.40
CA LEU A 184 11.99 26.47 1.29
C LEU A 184 13.45 26.53 1.73
N ASP A 185 14.25 25.50 1.43
CA ASP A 185 15.65 25.43 1.81
C ASP A 185 16.46 24.77 0.69
N ASP A 186 17.47 25.50 0.19
CA ASP A 186 18.35 25.01 -0.86
C ASP A 186 19.36 23.97 -0.37
N TYR A 187 19.61 23.93 0.93
CA TYR A 187 20.64 23.08 1.53
C TYR A 187 20.06 21.83 2.18
N TYR A 188 18.97 21.95 2.92
CA TYR A 188 18.39 20.83 3.67
C TYR A 188 17.11 20.32 3.01
N GLY A 189 16.99 19.01 2.95
CA GLY A 189 15.78 18.32 2.48
C GLY A 189 14.65 18.34 3.50
N MET A 190 13.42 18.18 3.02
CA MET A 190 12.21 18.06 3.84
C MET A 190 11.76 16.60 3.90
N SER A 191 11.55 16.06 5.09
CA SER A 191 11.09 14.69 5.27
C SER A 191 9.56 14.56 5.20
N PRO A 192 9.03 13.37 4.87
CA PRO A 192 7.62 13.06 5.05
C PRO A 192 7.15 13.27 6.49
N MET A 193 8.02 13.01 7.46
CA MET A 193 7.74 13.24 8.88
C MET A 193 7.46 14.71 9.21
N GLN A 194 8.19 15.64 8.59
CA GLN A 194 7.93 17.06 8.76
C GLN A 194 6.57 17.46 8.17
N ALA A 195 6.20 16.86 7.03
CA ALA A 195 4.92 17.13 6.38
C ALA A 195 3.72 16.61 7.20
N SER A 196 3.89 15.47 7.89
CA SER A 196 2.86 14.85 8.74
C SER A 196 2.97 15.19 10.22
N SER A 197 3.76 16.21 10.59
CA SER A 197 4.03 16.54 12.00
C SER A 197 2.78 16.80 12.82
N VAL A 198 1.78 17.48 12.26
CA VAL A 198 0.50 17.76 12.94
C VAL A 198 -0.26 16.46 13.23
N ASP A 199 -0.30 15.53 12.27
CA ASP A 199 -0.99 14.25 12.41
C ASP A 199 -0.29 13.34 13.43
N ILE A 200 1.06 13.39 13.45
CA ILE A 200 1.89 12.68 14.42
C ILE A 200 1.60 13.17 15.83
N ASP A 201 1.58 14.48 16.03
CA ASP A 201 1.28 15.06 17.35
C ASP A 201 -0.14 14.76 17.80
N GLN A 202 -1.11 14.90 16.88
CA GLN A 202 -2.50 14.56 17.16
C GLN A 202 -2.64 13.10 17.59
N HIS A 203 -1.98 12.17 16.89
CA HIS A 203 -1.95 10.76 17.21
C HIS A 203 -1.29 10.51 18.58
N ASN A 204 -0.15 11.15 18.86
CA ASN A 204 0.58 11.02 20.11
C ASN A 204 -0.21 11.59 21.28
N LEU A 205 -0.84 12.76 21.12
CA LEU A 205 -1.70 13.39 22.13
C LEU A 205 -2.94 12.53 22.42
N ALA A 206 -3.58 11.96 21.40
CA ALA A 206 -4.69 11.03 21.58
C ALA A 206 -4.28 9.79 22.38
N ASN A 207 -3.11 9.22 22.11
CA ASN A 207 -2.56 8.10 22.86
C ASN A 207 -2.26 8.49 24.31
N LYS A 208 -1.58 9.63 24.54
CA LYS A 208 -1.26 10.15 25.89
C LYS A 208 -2.55 10.44 26.68
N HIS A 209 -3.57 11.01 26.03
CA HIS A 209 -4.87 11.24 26.66
C HIS A 209 -5.54 9.93 27.09
N ASN A 210 -5.57 8.91 26.20
CA ASN A 210 -6.15 7.61 26.52
C ASN A 210 -5.42 6.92 27.67
N VAL A 211 -4.09 6.98 27.71
CA VAL A 211 -3.29 6.44 28.81
C VAL A 211 -3.63 7.16 30.12
N ASN A 212 -3.69 8.51 30.11
CA ASN A 212 -4.06 9.29 31.27
C ASN A 212 -5.47 8.99 31.75
N LEU A 213 -6.43 8.83 30.81
CA LEU A 213 -7.80 8.45 31.13
C LEU A 213 -7.86 7.10 31.83
N LEU A 214 -7.13 6.11 31.31
CA LEU A 214 -7.04 4.77 31.91
C LEU A 214 -6.36 4.81 33.28
N GLN A 215 -5.26 5.57 33.43
CA GLN A 215 -4.54 5.72 34.70
C GLN A 215 -5.39 6.40 35.76
N ASN A 216 -6.23 7.35 35.37
CA ASN A 216 -7.14 8.05 36.28
C ASN A 216 -8.48 7.31 36.49
N GLY A 217 -8.59 6.03 36.06
CA GLY A 217 -9.77 5.20 36.25
C GLY A 217 -10.94 5.56 35.32
N ALA A 218 -10.65 6.12 34.14
CA ALA A 218 -11.62 6.54 33.12
C ALA A 218 -12.74 7.46 33.66
N ARG A 219 -12.42 8.24 34.69
CA ARG A 219 -13.39 9.21 35.24
C ARG A 219 -13.33 10.51 34.44
N PRO A 220 -14.48 11.01 33.99
CA PRO A 220 -14.53 12.34 33.38
C PRO A 220 -14.05 13.41 34.37
N SER A 221 -13.44 14.47 33.84
CA SER A 221 -13.12 15.65 34.63
C SER A 221 -14.41 16.24 35.20
N GLY A 222 -14.50 16.40 36.48
CA GLY A 222 -15.68 16.93 37.12
C GLY A 222 -15.31 17.81 38.32
N ALA A 223 -16.28 18.54 38.81
CA ALA A 223 -16.15 19.35 40.00
C ALA A 223 -16.93 18.70 41.16
N VAL A 224 -16.28 18.56 42.31
CA VAL A 224 -16.96 18.26 43.56
C VAL A 224 -17.44 19.59 44.12
N ILE A 225 -18.74 19.79 44.12
CA ILE A 225 -19.37 21.00 44.66
C ILE A 225 -19.79 20.71 46.07
N PHE A 226 -19.28 21.52 47.02
CA PHE A 226 -19.68 21.51 48.41
C PHE A 226 -20.58 22.75 48.64
N ASN A 227 -21.83 22.55 48.94
CA ASN A 227 -22.78 23.63 49.02
C ASN A 227 -23.78 23.45 50.17
N PRO A 228 -23.34 23.16 51.41
CA PRO A 228 -24.24 23.08 52.54
C PRO A 228 -24.76 24.46 52.91
N LYS A 229 -26.02 24.51 53.33
CA LYS A 229 -26.64 25.70 53.86
C LYS A 229 -26.69 25.60 55.37
N ASP A 230 -26.37 26.68 56.05
CA ASP A 230 -26.58 26.78 57.50
C ASP A 230 -28.07 26.97 57.84
N GLU A 231 -28.42 26.89 59.10
CA GLU A 231 -29.81 27.08 59.58
C GLU A 231 -30.38 28.46 59.24
N THR A 232 -29.57 29.43 58.85
CA THR A 232 -29.94 30.79 58.47
C THR A 232 -29.97 30.98 56.95
N GLY A 233 -29.67 29.92 56.14
CA GLY A 233 -29.65 29.97 54.68
C GLY A 233 -28.35 30.50 54.10
N GLY A 234 -27.30 30.69 54.91
CA GLY A 234 -25.96 31.07 54.45
C GLY A 234 -25.17 29.88 53.91
N HIS A 235 -24.26 30.14 52.94
CA HIS A 235 -23.36 29.11 52.43
C HIS A 235 -22.17 28.89 53.35
N VAL A 236 -21.97 27.65 53.76
CA VAL A 236 -20.77 27.25 54.56
C VAL A 236 -19.63 26.91 53.61
N GLN A 237 -18.48 27.52 53.84
CA GLN A 237 -17.25 27.22 53.06
C GLN A 237 -16.34 26.27 53.83
N LEU A 238 -15.71 25.33 53.07
CA LEU A 238 -14.65 24.48 53.64
C LEU A 238 -13.44 25.33 54.03
N SER A 239 -12.88 25.06 55.20
CA SER A 239 -11.57 25.62 55.57
C SER A 239 -10.48 25.08 54.61
N ASP A 240 -9.38 25.81 54.47
CA ASP A 240 -8.26 25.39 53.62
C ASP A 240 -7.69 24.02 53.99
N VAL A 241 -7.71 23.67 55.28
CA VAL A 241 -7.29 22.36 55.79
C VAL A 241 -8.23 21.25 55.31
N GLN A 242 -9.54 21.46 55.43
CA GLN A 242 -10.55 20.50 54.98
C GLN A 242 -10.54 20.33 53.46
N ARG A 243 -10.35 21.43 52.72
CA ARG A 243 -10.22 21.41 51.27
C ARG A 243 -9.02 20.57 50.82
N ASN A 244 -7.85 20.80 51.45
CA ASN A 244 -6.63 20.07 51.13
C ASN A 244 -6.73 18.59 51.53
N GLN A 245 -7.38 18.26 52.62
CA GLN A 245 -7.64 16.88 53.06
C GLN A 245 -8.55 16.18 52.05
N LEU A 246 -9.66 16.81 51.64
CA LEU A 246 -10.59 16.26 50.65
C LEU A 246 -9.89 16.01 49.30
N MET A 247 -9.08 16.97 48.82
CA MET A 247 -8.31 16.82 47.57
C MET A 247 -7.30 15.68 47.68
N ASN A 248 -6.62 15.53 48.79
CA ASN A 248 -5.68 14.43 49.01
C ASN A 248 -6.39 13.08 49.10
N ASP A 249 -7.52 12.99 49.76
CA ASP A 249 -8.32 11.77 49.87
C ASP A 249 -8.87 11.35 48.52
N VAL A 250 -9.37 12.30 47.72
CA VAL A 250 -9.82 12.04 46.34
C VAL A 250 -8.67 11.52 45.46
N ASN A 251 -7.51 12.18 45.52
CA ASN A 251 -6.34 11.80 44.74
C ASN A 251 -5.76 10.44 45.17
N GLN A 252 -5.65 10.15 46.46
CA GLN A 252 -5.03 8.92 46.95
C GLN A 252 -5.95 7.69 46.82
N ARG A 253 -7.26 7.88 47.06
CA ARG A 253 -8.20 6.76 47.11
C ARG A 253 -8.90 6.46 45.80
N PHE A 254 -8.98 7.44 44.89
CA PHE A 254 -9.81 7.34 43.67
C PHE A 254 -9.06 7.63 42.37
N SER A 255 -7.76 7.99 42.42
CA SER A 255 -6.91 8.10 41.25
C SER A 255 -6.09 6.84 41.04
N GLY A 256 -5.77 6.53 39.78
CA GLY A 256 -4.93 5.40 39.38
C GLY A 256 -5.70 4.12 39.02
N THR A 257 -5.07 3.27 38.22
CA THR A 257 -5.64 2.02 37.70
C THR A 257 -6.03 1.02 38.77
N GLY A 258 -5.34 1.02 39.94
CA GLY A 258 -5.64 0.13 41.06
C GLY A 258 -6.92 0.51 41.84
N ASN A 259 -7.45 1.71 41.63
CA ASN A 259 -8.65 2.21 42.29
C ASN A 259 -9.84 2.36 41.35
N ALA A 260 -9.67 1.99 40.09
CA ALA A 260 -10.74 2.06 39.08
C ALA A 260 -11.96 1.21 39.50
N GLY A 261 -13.14 1.81 39.47
CA GLY A 261 -14.40 1.12 39.82
C GLY A 261 -14.74 1.04 41.30
N LYS A 262 -13.90 1.55 42.20
CA LYS A 262 -14.25 1.59 43.63
C LYS A 262 -15.32 2.67 43.91
N PRO A 263 -16.37 2.35 44.68
CA PRO A 263 -17.38 3.34 45.02
C PRO A 263 -16.77 4.43 45.92
N MET A 264 -17.16 5.69 45.68
CA MET A 264 -16.79 6.83 46.53
C MET A 264 -17.87 7.04 47.59
N LEU A 265 -17.48 7.05 48.84
CA LEU A 265 -18.35 7.47 49.93
C LEU A 265 -17.96 8.91 50.31
N LEU A 266 -18.88 9.84 50.12
CA LEU A 266 -18.76 11.23 50.59
C LEU A 266 -19.84 11.45 51.64
N GLU A 267 -19.43 11.95 52.81
CA GLU A 267 -20.35 12.35 53.85
C GLU A 267 -20.47 13.88 53.83
N GLY A 268 -21.71 14.37 53.67
CA GLY A 268 -21.98 15.79 53.58
C GLY A 268 -22.75 16.16 52.31
N ASP A 269 -23.03 17.45 52.15
CA ASP A 269 -23.76 18.00 51.00
C ASP A 269 -22.83 18.25 49.82
N PHE A 270 -22.37 17.13 49.18
CA PHE A 270 -21.50 17.14 48.03
C PHE A 270 -22.27 16.74 46.76
N GLU A 271 -22.09 17.52 45.73
CA GLU A 271 -22.61 17.21 44.37
C GLU A 271 -21.43 17.03 43.43
N TRP A 272 -21.45 15.93 42.67
CA TRP A 272 -20.49 15.74 41.57
C TRP A 272 -21.11 16.29 40.31
N LYS A 273 -20.48 17.29 39.70
CA LYS A 273 -20.86 17.83 38.40
C LYS A 273 -19.80 17.51 37.37
N GLU A 274 -20.16 16.73 36.37
CA GLU A 274 -19.30 16.47 35.22
C GLU A 274 -19.06 17.76 34.44
N MET A 275 -17.81 18.09 34.16
CA MET A 275 -17.38 19.30 33.45
C MET A 275 -16.56 19.00 32.20
N GLY A 276 -16.47 17.75 31.76
CA GLY A 276 -15.74 17.33 30.58
C GLY A 276 -16.66 16.84 29.49
N LEU A 277 -16.19 16.90 28.26
CA LEU A 277 -16.82 16.18 27.14
C LEU A 277 -16.74 14.68 27.41
N SER A 278 -17.81 13.93 27.17
CA SER A 278 -17.76 12.48 27.33
C SER A 278 -16.81 11.88 26.30
N PRO A 279 -16.12 10.78 26.59
CA PRO A 279 -15.30 10.09 25.58
C PRO A 279 -16.08 9.70 24.32
N LYS A 280 -17.39 9.57 24.44
CA LYS A 280 -18.31 9.28 23.33
C LYS A 280 -18.51 10.50 22.42
N ASP A 281 -18.38 11.72 22.95
CA ASP A 281 -18.57 12.94 22.19
C ASP A 281 -17.31 13.37 21.42
N MET A 282 -16.14 12.80 21.74
CA MET A 282 -14.88 13.15 21.12
C MET A 282 -14.38 12.16 20.06
N ASP A 283 -15.05 11.05 19.87
CA ASP A 283 -14.75 10.00 18.87
C ASP A 283 -13.23 9.72 18.66
N PHE A 284 -12.51 9.59 19.79
CA PHE A 284 -11.04 9.42 19.77
C PHE A 284 -10.55 8.24 18.93
N ILE A 285 -11.40 7.21 18.75
CA ILE A 285 -11.01 6.04 17.97
C ILE A 285 -10.96 6.40 16.49
N GLN A 286 -11.97 7.15 16.00
CA GLN A 286 -11.99 7.60 14.61
C GLN A 286 -10.86 8.59 14.35
N LEU A 287 -10.65 9.57 15.24
CA LEU A 287 -9.55 10.53 15.16
C LEU A 287 -8.20 9.82 15.09
N LYS A 288 -7.95 8.85 15.96
CA LYS A 288 -6.72 8.06 15.98
C LYS A 288 -6.52 7.30 14.66
N ASN A 289 -7.59 6.68 14.13
CA ASN A 289 -7.52 5.96 12.88
C ASN A 289 -7.32 6.90 11.69
N MET A 290 -7.92 8.08 11.70
CA MET A 290 -7.70 9.09 10.65
C MET A 290 -6.26 9.58 10.66
N SER A 291 -5.74 10.06 11.79
CA SER A 291 -4.34 10.51 11.90
C SER A 291 -3.35 9.41 11.49
N ALA A 292 -3.64 8.14 11.83
CA ALA A 292 -2.81 7.02 11.41
C ALA A 292 -2.84 6.81 9.88
N LYS A 293 -4.00 6.99 9.23
CA LYS A 293 -4.13 6.93 7.77
C LYS A 293 -3.42 8.09 7.09
N ASP A 294 -3.54 9.30 7.65
CA ASP A 294 -2.91 10.51 7.11
C ASP A 294 -1.38 10.40 7.18
N ILE A 295 -0.83 9.90 8.30
CA ILE A 295 0.60 9.58 8.40
C ILE A 295 1.01 8.58 7.31
N ALA A 296 0.28 7.47 7.17
CA ALA A 296 0.58 6.46 6.17
C ALA A 296 0.53 6.99 4.74
N LEU A 297 -0.46 7.84 4.43
CA LEU A 297 -0.63 8.50 3.15
C LEU A 297 0.59 9.36 2.79
N VAL A 298 1.09 10.17 3.73
CA VAL A 298 2.26 11.03 3.50
C VAL A 298 3.53 10.21 3.23
N TYR A 299 3.66 9.03 3.86
CA TYR A 299 4.76 8.09 3.57
C TYR A 299 4.55 7.27 2.29
N GLY A 300 3.37 7.33 1.65
CA GLY A 300 3.03 6.49 0.51
C GLY A 300 2.88 5.00 0.89
N VAL A 301 2.51 4.71 2.14
CA VAL A 301 2.29 3.34 2.62
C VAL A 301 0.79 3.07 2.67
N PRO A 302 0.27 2.11 1.90
CA PRO A 302 -1.14 1.73 1.98
C PRO A 302 -1.55 1.31 3.39
N SER A 303 -2.68 1.82 3.87
CA SER A 303 -3.18 1.59 5.24
C SER A 303 -3.35 0.10 5.59
N GLN A 304 -3.61 -0.73 4.58
CA GLN A 304 -3.74 -2.18 4.71
C GLN A 304 -2.45 -2.85 5.22
N LEU A 305 -1.26 -2.33 4.85
CA LEU A 305 0.04 -2.90 5.22
C LEU A 305 0.46 -2.54 6.65
N ILE A 306 -0.13 -1.51 7.24
CA ILE A 306 0.17 -1.06 8.61
C ILE A 306 -0.84 -1.57 9.65
N GLY A 307 -1.83 -2.38 9.23
CA GLY A 307 -2.78 -3.04 10.13
C GLY A 307 -3.92 -2.16 10.62
N ILE A 308 -4.21 -1.04 9.95
CA ILE A 308 -5.41 -0.25 10.26
C ILE A 308 -6.63 -1.01 9.72
N PRO A 309 -7.67 -1.21 10.55
CA PRO A 309 -8.86 -1.94 10.12
C PRO A 309 -9.57 -1.21 8.97
N ASP A 310 -9.58 -1.83 7.80
CA ASP A 310 -10.43 -1.52 6.66
C ASP A 310 -11.01 -2.85 6.15
N ALA A 311 -11.97 -2.81 5.22
CA ALA A 311 -12.51 -4.03 4.62
C ALA A 311 -11.39 -4.76 3.84
N GLN A 312 -10.66 -5.63 4.55
CA GLN A 312 -9.50 -6.33 4.03
C GLN A 312 -9.93 -7.66 3.41
N THR A 313 -9.64 -7.82 2.11
CA THR A 313 -9.63 -9.11 1.45
C THR A 313 -8.18 -9.46 1.07
N TYR A 314 -7.88 -10.73 0.88
CA TYR A 314 -6.52 -11.17 0.50
C TYR A 314 -6.02 -10.51 -0.79
N SER A 315 -6.91 -10.32 -1.77
CA SER A 315 -6.58 -9.62 -3.03
C SER A 315 -6.18 -8.16 -2.79
N ASN A 316 -6.85 -7.46 -1.88
CA ASN A 316 -6.54 -6.07 -1.56
C ASN A 316 -5.16 -5.92 -0.91
N PHE A 317 -4.71 -6.93 -0.15
CA PHE A 317 -3.39 -6.93 0.46
C PHE A 317 -2.26 -7.10 -0.57
N ALA A 318 -2.44 -8.00 -1.53
CA ALA A 318 -1.48 -8.19 -2.63
C ALA A 318 -1.37 -6.93 -3.51
N GLU A 319 -2.50 -6.31 -3.85
CA GLU A 319 -2.55 -5.04 -4.59
C GLU A 319 -1.92 -3.89 -3.79
N ALA A 320 -2.17 -3.79 -2.49
CA ALA A 320 -1.54 -2.79 -1.62
C ALA A 320 -0.02 -2.96 -1.58
N LYS A 321 0.47 -4.21 -1.52
CA LYS A 321 1.90 -4.47 -1.57
C LYS A 321 2.52 -4.07 -2.90
N LEU A 322 1.84 -4.35 -4.01
CA LEU A 322 2.26 -3.94 -5.34
C LEU A 322 2.30 -2.42 -5.48
N ALA A 323 1.27 -1.73 -4.98
CA ALA A 323 1.22 -0.26 -4.96
C ALA A 323 2.37 0.34 -4.15
N LEU A 324 2.69 -0.21 -2.96
CA LEU A 324 3.85 0.24 -2.17
C LEU A 324 5.16 0.17 -2.96
N TYR A 325 5.38 -0.91 -3.72
CA TYR A 325 6.59 -1.01 -4.53
C TYR A 325 6.58 -0.04 -5.70
N ASN A 326 5.50 0.02 -6.49
CA ASN A 326 5.44 0.83 -7.70
C ASN A 326 5.46 2.34 -7.41
N GLU A 327 4.75 2.78 -6.36
CA GLU A 327 4.52 4.20 -6.10
C GLU A 327 5.52 4.79 -5.10
N THR A 328 6.12 3.97 -4.24
CA THR A 328 6.98 4.48 -3.15
C THR A 328 8.40 3.92 -3.23
N ILE A 329 8.57 2.59 -3.32
CA ILE A 329 9.90 1.97 -3.20
C ILE A 329 10.69 2.16 -4.48
N ILE A 330 10.17 1.82 -5.65
CA ILE A 330 10.90 1.93 -6.93
C ILE A 330 11.34 3.36 -7.21
N PRO A 331 10.50 4.40 -7.09
CA PRO A 331 10.97 5.79 -7.26
C PRO A 331 12.07 6.20 -6.27
N LEU A 332 12.05 5.65 -5.05
CA LEU A 332 13.11 5.88 -4.07
C LEU A 332 14.41 5.16 -4.47
N LEU A 333 14.33 3.93 -4.97
CA LEU A 333 15.46 3.17 -5.49
C LEU A 333 16.10 3.89 -6.69
N ASP A 334 15.31 4.32 -7.66
CA ASP A 334 15.77 5.04 -8.86
C ASP A 334 16.55 6.29 -8.49
N ARG A 335 16.07 7.03 -7.51
CA ARG A 335 16.75 8.21 -6.99
C ARG A 335 18.12 7.87 -6.41
N ILE A 336 18.18 6.86 -5.52
CA ILE A 336 19.44 6.45 -4.89
C ILE A 336 20.40 5.87 -5.93
N GLN A 337 19.90 5.12 -6.89
CA GLN A 337 20.67 4.62 -8.03
C GLN A 337 21.32 5.76 -8.81
N GLY A 338 20.54 6.80 -9.13
CA GLY A 338 21.06 7.99 -9.81
C GLY A 338 22.16 8.69 -9.01
N ASP A 339 21.93 8.90 -7.71
CA ASP A 339 22.90 9.54 -6.82
C ASP A 339 24.19 8.72 -6.66
N LEU A 340 24.11 7.38 -6.59
CA LEU A 340 25.28 6.50 -6.51
C LEU A 340 26.03 6.46 -7.84
N ASN A 341 25.33 6.41 -8.96
CA ASN A 341 25.95 6.43 -10.29
C ASN A 341 26.66 7.75 -10.57
N GLU A 342 26.10 8.88 -10.11
CA GLU A 342 26.74 10.19 -10.27
C GLU A 342 28.00 10.36 -9.41
N TRP A 343 27.97 9.85 -8.17
CA TRP A 343 28.99 10.13 -7.18
C TRP A 343 29.99 8.99 -6.96
N LEU A 344 29.52 7.76 -6.78
CA LEU A 344 30.34 6.63 -6.36
C LEU A 344 31.03 5.94 -7.56
N VAL A 345 30.30 5.71 -8.65
CA VAL A 345 30.83 5.00 -9.82
C VAL A 345 32.07 5.69 -10.42
N PRO A 346 32.10 7.05 -10.60
CA PRO A 346 33.26 7.72 -11.16
C PRO A 346 34.53 7.57 -10.32
N MET A 347 34.42 7.29 -9.02
CA MET A 347 35.58 7.12 -8.13
C MET A 347 36.40 5.88 -8.47
N PHE A 348 35.86 4.95 -9.23
CA PHE A 348 36.55 3.73 -9.66
C PHE A 348 37.33 3.91 -10.97
N ASN A 349 37.28 5.10 -11.59
CA ASN A 349 38.05 5.47 -12.80
C ASN A 349 37.84 4.52 -14.01
N GLU A 350 36.71 3.81 -14.07
CA GLU A 350 36.30 2.99 -15.21
C GLU A 350 35.12 3.63 -15.95
N GLN A 351 35.15 3.59 -17.30
CA GLN A 351 34.10 4.16 -18.13
C GLN A 351 33.01 3.12 -18.43
N GLY A 352 31.78 3.61 -18.54
CA GLY A 352 30.63 2.82 -18.96
C GLY A 352 30.07 1.89 -17.91
N LEU A 353 30.50 2.03 -16.63
CA LEU A 353 29.89 1.32 -15.52
C LEU A 353 28.62 2.02 -15.05
N GLU A 354 27.60 1.22 -14.74
CA GLU A 354 26.31 1.68 -14.22
C GLU A 354 25.76 0.71 -13.20
N LEU A 355 25.35 1.21 -12.04
CA LEU A 355 24.62 0.45 -11.04
C LEU A 355 23.14 0.45 -11.41
N ARG A 356 22.49 -0.71 -11.35
CA ARG A 356 21.06 -0.86 -11.57
C ARG A 356 20.46 -1.76 -10.49
N TYR A 357 19.29 -1.39 -9.96
CA TYR A 357 18.54 -2.28 -9.08
C TYR A 357 17.85 -3.38 -9.88
N ASP A 358 17.91 -4.59 -9.36
CA ASP A 358 17.19 -5.74 -9.90
C ASP A 358 15.73 -5.73 -9.42
N ILE A 359 14.91 -4.95 -10.14
CA ILE A 359 13.47 -4.82 -9.86
C ILE A 359 12.75 -6.15 -10.12
N ASP A 360 13.27 -6.95 -11.05
CA ASP A 360 12.68 -8.23 -11.43
C ASP A 360 12.85 -9.31 -10.35
N SER A 361 13.82 -9.18 -9.45
CA SER A 361 13.97 -10.09 -8.31
C SER A 361 12.94 -9.85 -7.19
N ILE A 362 12.15 -8.78 -7.25
CA ILE A 362 11.19 -8.43 -6.21
C ILE A 362 10.01 -9.40 -6.23
N PRO A 363 9.74 -10.15 -5.12
CA PRO A 363 8.66 -11.14 -5.09
C PRO A 363 7.26 -10.53 -5.33
N ALA A 364 7.03 -9.29 -4.91
CA ALA A 364 5.76 -8.61 -5.14
C ALA A 364 5.46 -8.36 -6.64
N MET A 365 6.50 -8.30 -7.49
CA MET A 365 6.39 -8.14 -8.94
C MET A 365 6.14 -9.44 -9.69
N ALA A 366 6.27 -10.60 -9.02
CA ALA A 366 6.15 -11.91 -9.66
C ALA A 366 4.79 -12.10 -10.34
N GLU A 367 3.71 -11.66 -9.71
CA GLU A 367 2.36 -11.76 -10.29
C GLU A 367 2.17 -10.80 -11.47
N GLN A 368 2.72 -9.59 -11.40
CA GLN A 368 2.70 -8.66 -12.52
C GLN A 368 3.49 -9.22 -13.71
N ARG A 369 4.66 -9.81 -13.47
CA ARG A 369 5.43 -10.50 -14.52
C ARG A 369 4.67 -11.65 -15.14
N LYS A 370 3.99 -12.47 -14.31
CA LYS A 370 3.11 -13.54 -14.79
C LYS A 370 2.02 -13.00 -15.72
N ARG A 371 1.34 -11.92 -15.33
CA ARG A 371 0.32 -11.27 -16.18
C ARG A 371 0.90 -10.74 -17.49
N VAL A 372 2.08 -10.11 -17.46
CA VAL A 372 2.78 -9.64 -18.65
C VAL A 372 3.14 -10.83 -19.55
N PHE A 373 3.72 -11.89 -18.98
CA PHE A 373 4.07 -13.11 -19.70
C PHE A 373 2.83 -13.76 -20.35
N GLU A 374 1.71 -13.86 -19.64
CA GLU A 374 0.45 -14.38 -20.15
C GLU A 374 -0.11 -13.52 -21.27
N SER A 375 -0.10 -12.20 -21.11
CA SER A 375 -0.57 -11.24 -22.13
C SER A 375 0.29 -11.31 -23.39
N VAL A 376 1.61 -11.29 -23.26
CA VAL A 376 2.55 -11.40 -24.39
C VAL A 376 2.44 -12.76 -25.07
N SER A 377 2.35 -13.85 -24.31
CA SER A 377 2.16 -15.20 -24.84
C SER A 377 0.84 -15.33 -25.61
N ALA A 378 -0.23 -14.71 -25.11
CA ALA A 378 -1.50 -14.64 -25.82
C ALA A 378 -1.38 -13.84 -27.12
N GLY A 379 -0.65 -12.71 -27.10
CA GLY A 379 -0.38 -11.90 -28.28
C GLY A 379 0.35 -12.66 -29.39
N VAL A 380 1.32 -13.50 -29.04
CA VAL A 380 2.00 -14.40 -30.00
C VAL A 380 1.06 -15.49 -30.52
N LYS A 381 0.30 -16.13 -29.63
CA LYS A 381 -0.66 -17.18 -29.99
C LYS A 381 -1.78 -16.68 -30.92
N GLU A 382 -2.21 -15.43 -30.75
CA GLU A 382 -3.24 -14.81 -31.58
C GLU A 382 -2.68 -14.17 -32.88
N GLY A 383 -1.36 -14.22 -33.07
CA GLY A 383 -0.70 -13.65 -34.26
C GLY A 383 -0.66 -12.12 -34.26
N ILE A 384 -0.75 -11.49 -33.09
CA ILE A 384 -0.67 -10.03 -32.92
C ILE A 384 0.79 -9.59 -32.76
N LEU A 385 1.60 -10.41 -32.07
CA LEU A 385 3.02 -10.16 -31.81
C LEU A 385 3.89 -11.21 -32.49
N THR A 386 5.03 -10.79 -33.01
CA THR A 386 6.09 -11.69 -33.45
C THR A 386 6.77 -12.32 -32.22
N ARG A 387 7.50 -13.42 -32.44
CA ARG A 387 8.29 -14.03 -31.34
C ARG A 387 9.38 -13.10 -30.83
N ASN A 388 9.99 -12.28 -31.71
CA ASN A 388 11.03 -11.33 -31.29
C ASN A 388 10.45 -10.17 -30.49
N GLU A 389 9.33 -9.57 -30.91
CA GLU A 389 8.62 -8.56 -30.12
C GLU A 389 8.20 -9.10 -28.74
N ALA A 390 7.77 -10.35 -28.68
CA ALA A 390 7.44 -11.00 -27.42
C ALA A 390 8.67 -11.23 -26.53
N ARG A 391 9.81 -11.63 -27.12
CA ARG A 391 11.06 -11.79 -26.39
C ARG A 391 11.58 -10.47 -25.85
N GLU A 392 11.58 -9.42 -26.66
CA GLU A 392 11.94 -8.06 -26.22
C GLU A 392 11.02 -7.56 -25.10
N ALA A 393 9.71 -7.74 -25.23
CA ALA A 393 8.73 -7.35 -24.20
C ALA A 393 8.94 -8.11 -22.87
N LEU A 394 9.53 -9.31 -22.91
CA LEU A 394 9.86 -10.14 -21.76
C LEU A 394 11.33 -9.98 -21.30
N GLY A 395 12.11 -9.07 -21.93
CA GLY A 395 13.50 -8.83 -21.60
C GLY A 395 14.49 -9.85 -22.13
N TYR A 396 14.11 -10.69 -23.10
CA TYR A 396 14.99 -11.65 -23.76
C TYR A 396 15.58 -11.07 -25.05
N GLU A 397 16.81 -11.47 -25.38
CA GLU A 397 17.43 -11.12 -26.66
C GLU A 397 16.64 -11.66 -27.85
N THR A 398 16.66 -10.93 -28.96
CA THR A 398 16.05 -11.37 -30.23
C THR A 398 16.76 -12.60 -30.81
N MET A 399 16.02 -13.40 -31.59
CA MET A 399 16.55 -14.58 -32.29
C MET A 399 16.41 -14.41 -33.78
N GLU A 400 17.43 -14.81 -34.55
CA GLU A 400 17.39 -14.79 -36.00
C GLU A 400 16.25 -15.70 -36.52
N GLY A 401 15.43 -15.16 -37.42
CA GLY A 401 14.30 -15.88 -38.03
C GLY A 401 13.00 -15.90 -37.20
N ALA A 402 12.93 -15.18 -36.08
CA ALA A 402 11.76 -15.13 -35.20
C ALA A 402 10.87 -13.89 -35.40
N ASP A 403 11.08 -13.12 -36.50
CA ASP A 403 10.31 -11.90 -36.83
C ASP A 403 9.01 -12.16 -37.63
N SER A 404 8.71 -13.40 -37.94
CA SER A 404 7.47 -13.74 -38.64
C SER A 404 6.30 -13.88 -37.68
N LEU A 405 5.16 -13.27 -38.05
CA LEU A 405 3.91 -13.48 -37.32
C LEU A 405 3.42 -14.92 -37.54
N LEU A 406 3.14 -15.60 -36.44
CA LEU A 406 2.53 -16.92 -36.47
C LEU A 406 1.00 -16.74 -36.41
N VAL A 407 0.34 -17.01 -37.53
CA VAL A 407 -1.12 -17.02 -37.55
C VAL A 407 -1.57 -18.47 -37.32
N PRO A 408 -2.43 -18.74 -36.32
CA PRO A 408 -2.99 -20.07 -36.13
C PRO A 408 -3.66 -20.55 -37.43
N ALA A 409 -3.42 -21.80 -37.82
CA ALA A 409 -3.91 -22.37 -39.09
C ALA A 409 -5.44 -22.33 -39.23
N ASN A 410 -6.18 -22.19 -38.15
CA ASN A 410 -7.64 -22.03 -38.11
C ASN A 410 -8.12 -20.57 -38.30
N LEU A 411 -7.22 -19.60 -38.47
CA LEU A 411 -7.51 -18.18 -38.69
C LEU A 411 -7.06 -17.74 -40.08
N MET A 412 -7.37 -18.52 -41.13
CA MET A 412 -7.13 -18.08 -42.50
C MET A 412 -8.02 -16.87 -42.86
N PRO A 413 -7.46 -15.81 -43.49
CA PRO A 413 -8.27 -14.70 -43.98
C PRO A 413 -9.24 -15.20 -45.04
N LEU A 414 -10.50 -14.80 -44.94
CA LEU A 414 -11.57 -15.16 -45.87
C LEU A 414 -11.29 -14.74 -47.34
N ASN A 415 -10.24 -13.95 -47.58
CA ASN A 415 -9.91 -13.39 -48.91
C ASN A 415 -8.91 -14.24 -49.71
N LEU A 416 -8.45 -15.39 -49.18
CA LEU A 416 -7.55 -16.30 -49.89
C LEU A 416 -8.27 -17.49 -50.57
N THR A 417 -9.63 -17.47 -50.62
CA THR A 417 -10.41 -18.56 -51.20
C THR A 417 -10.61 -18.46 -52.72
N ASP A 418 -10.11 -17.39 -53.37
CA ASP A 418 -10.32 -17.23 -54.84
C ASP A 418 -9.21 -17.83 -55.72
N ASP A 419 -8.09 -18.31 -55.15
CA ASP A 419 -6.96 -18.81 -55.93
C ASP A 419 -6.62 -20.31 -55.76
N ILE A 420 -7.41 -21.09 -55.03
CA ILE A 420 -7.21 -22.55 -54.94
C ILE A 420 -8.50 -23.27 -55.31
N THR A 421 -8.85 -23.19 -56.62
CA THR A 421 -9.73 -24.17 -57.24
C THR A 421 -8.88 -25.27 -57.89
N GLY A 422 -8.73 -26.36 -57.20
CA GLY A 422 -8.07 -27.55 -57.74
C GLY A 422 -7.80 -28.61 -56.67
N GLU A 423 -8.72 -29.58 -56.65
CA GLU A 423 -8.59 -30.92 -56.07
C GLU A 423 -9.03 -31.18 -54.62
N ASN A 424 -9.99 -32.07 -54.58
CA ASN A 424 -10.58 -32.74 -53.42
C ASN A 424 -9.57 -33.24 -52.40
N VAL A 425 -9.73 -32.85 -51.15
CA VAL A 425 -9.38 -33.71 -50.00
C VAL A 425 -10.49 -33.59 -48.96
N SER A 426 -11.29 -34.63 -48.92
CA SER A 426 -12.14 -34.95 -47.78
C SER A 426 -11.25 -35.54 -46.70
N GLU A 427 -10.83 -34.74 -45.72
CA GLU A 427 -10.26 -35.24 -44.48
C GLU A 427 -11.11 -34.80 -43.30
N GLU A 428 -11.59 -35.80 -42.61
CA GLU A 428 -12.24 -35.69 -41.30
C GLU A 428 -11.29 -34.99 -40.32
N ILE A 429 -11.75 -33.85 -39.79
CA ILE A 429 -11.02 -33.11 -38.74
C ILE A 429 -11.25 -33.83 -37.41
N PRO A 430 -10.21 -34.31 -36.72
CA PRO A 430 -10.33 -34.81 -35.36
C PRO A 430 -10.74 -33.68 -34.41
N PRO A 431 -11.52 -33.94 -33.36
CA PRO A 431 -11.89 -32.92 -32.40
C PRO A 431 -10.68 -32.55 -31.57
N GLU A 432 -10.18 -31.33 -31.76
CA GLU A 432 -9.09 -30.78 -31.00
C GLU A 432 -9.55 -30.49 -29.56
N VAL A 433 -8.97 -31.22 -28.63
CA VAL A 433 -9.13 -31.08 -27.20
C VAL A 433 -8.52 -29.74 -26.79
N ILE A 434 -9.34 -28.80 -26.32
CA ILE A 434 -8.87 -27.56 -25.68
C ILE A 434 -8.30 -27.95 -24.33
N PRO A 435 -7.05 -27.57 -24.00
CA PRO A 435 -6.48 -27.84 -22.69
C PRO A 435 -7.27 -27.14 -21.58
N ASP A 436 -7.61 -27.92 -20.57
CA ASP A 436 -8.42 -27.52 -19.40
C ASP A 436 -7.57 -26.82 -18.32
N ASP A 437 -6.44 -26.23 -18.68
CA ASP A 437 -5.51 -25.62 -17.73
C ASP A 437 -5.85 -24.15 -17.51
N LEU A 438 -6.66 -23.86 -16.52
CA LEU A 438 -6.70 -22.62 -15.74
C LEU A 438 -7.72 -22.74 -14.58
N ILE A 439 -7.43 -23.62 -13.62
CA ILE A 439 -7.93 -23.49 -12.25
C ILE A 439 -6.83 -24.05 -11.36
N GLU A 440 -5.95 -23.17 -10.88
CA GLU A 440 -5.25 -23.42 -9.63
C GLU A 440 -6.13 -22.88 -8.51
N ASP A 441 -6.88 -23.77 -7.86
CA ASP A 441 -7.28 -23.62 -6.48
C ASP A 441 -6.46 -24.67 -5.70
N GLU A 442 -5.55 -24.18 -4.87
CA GLU A 442 -4.86 -24.96 -3.87
C GLU A 442 -5.90 -25.63 -2.97
N ASP A 443 -5.99 -26.96 -3.00
CA ASP A 443 -6.12 -27.82 -1.82
C ASP A 443 -6.25 -29.28 -2.28
N GLY A 444 -5.40 -30.12 -1.73
CA GLY A 444 -5.33 -31.54 -2.02
C GLY A 444 -6.62 -32.28 -1.65
N ASP A 445 -7.10 -32.99 -2.62
CA ASP A 445 -8.08 -34.09 -2.70
C ASP A 445 -8.97 -33.95 -3.94
N ILE A 446 -8.36 -33.56 -5.06
CA ILE A 446 -9.07 -33.19 -6.31
C ILE A 446 -9.72 -34.43 -6.98
N ASP A 447 -9.11 -35.59 -6.86
CA ASP A 447 -9.58 -36.79 -7.60
C ASP A 447 -10.91 -37.36 -7.12
N GLU A 448 -11.22 -37.29 -5.82
CA GLU A 448 -12.53 -37.75 -5.29
C GLU A 448 -13.66 -36.73 -5.56
N VAL A 449 -13.34 -35.43 -5.52
CA VAL A 449 -14.29 -34.36 -5.89
C VAL A 449 -14.65 -34.44 -7.37
N ILE A 450 -13.67 -34.68 -8.23
CA ILE A 450 -13.88 -34.84 -9.69
C ILE A 450 -14.80 -36.04 -9.96
N LYS A 451 -14.66 -37.12 -9.22
CA LYS A 451 -15.48 -38.32 -9.40
C LYS A 451 -16.94 -38.12 -8.95
N ALA A 452 -17.18 -37.43 -7.86
CA ALA A 452 -18.54 -37.09 -7.38
C ALA A 452 -19.27 -36.10 -8.29
N ILE A 453 -18.51 -35.15 -8.88
CA ILE A 453 -19.05 -34.15 -9.83
C ILE A 453 -19.30 -34.76 -11.23
N SER A 454 -18.63 -35.88 -11.57
CA SER A 454 -18.75 -36.53 -12.89
C SER A 454 -20.14 -37.12 -13.19
N ASP A 455 -20.93 -37.41 -12.12
CA ASP A 455 -22.26 -38.01 -12.26
C ASP A 455 -23.37 -36.98 -12.55
N ILE A 456 -23.08 -35.68 -12.46
CA ILE A 456 -24.05 -34.65 -12.78
C ILE A 456 -24.15 -34.46 -14.30
N ASN A 457 -25.36 -34.59 -14.83
CA ASN A 457 -25.60 -34.42 -16.26
C ASN A 457 -25.53 -32.92 -16.66
N THR A 458 -24.44 -32.55 -17.28
CA THR A 458 -24.19 -31.19 -17.80
C THR A 458 -24.43 -31.04 -19.30
N THR A 459 -25.18 -31.95 -19.91
CA THR A 459 -25.54 -31.91 -21.34
C THR A 459 -26.69 -30.93 -21.58
N PRO A 460 -26.57 -29.98 -22.54
CA PRO A 460 -27.63 -29.03 -22.89
C PRO A 460 -28.91 -29.69 -23.34
N THR A 461 -30.05 -29.07 -23.02
CA THR A 461 -31.38 -29.58 -23.39
C THR A 461 -31.76 -29.19 -24.83
N ASP A 462 -32.73 -29.91 -25.41
CA ASP A 462 -33.26 -29.60 -26.76
C ASP A 462 -33.84 -28.18 -26.88
N SER A 463 -34.45 -27.69 -25.80
CA SER A 463 -34.97 -26.31 -25.73
C SER A 463 -33.84 -25.26 -25.81
N MET A 464 -32.69 -25.51 -25.17
CA MET A 464 -31.51 -24.65 -25.29
C MET A 464 -30.95 -24.66 -26.71
N VAL A 465 -30.89 -25.83 -27.34
CA VAL A 465 -30.44 -25.99 -28.74
C VAL A 465 -31.31 -25.16 -29.72
N LEU A 466 -32.63 -25.17 -29.54
CA LEU A 466 -33.54 -24.38 -30.36
C LEU A 466 -33.29 -22.87 -30.18
N GLU A 467 -33.11 -22.38 -28.98
CA GLU A 467 -32.82 -20.97 -28.73
C GLU A 467 -31.43 -20.57 -29.27
N ALA A 468 -30.41 -21.39 -29.06
CA ALA A 468 -29.08 -21.15 -29.59
C ALA A 468 -29.05 -21.08 -31.12
N LYS A 469 -29.77 -21.95 -31.81
CA LYS A 469 -29.95 -21.88 -33.29
C LYS A 469 -30.61 -20.59 -33.73
N LYS A 470 -31.64 -20.11 -33.03
CA LYS A 470 -32.25 -18.79 -33.29
C LYS A 470 -31.24 -17.65 -33.10
N GLY A 471 -30.47 -17.70 -32.00
CA GLY A 471 -29.44 -16.70 -31.72
C GLY A 471 -28.39 -16.59 -32.81
N ILE A 472 -27.90 -17.73 -33.35
CA ILE A 472 -26.95 -17.76 -34.47
C ILE A 472 -27.62 -17.22 -35.73
N ALA A 473 -28.87 -17.63 -36.05
CA ALA A 473 -29.59 -17.15 -37.22
C ALA A 473 -29.79 -15.62 -37.17
N TRP A 474 -30.25 -15.09 -36.04
CA TRP A 474 -30.43 -13.64 -35.88
C TRP A 474 -29.10 -12.88 -35.95
N ARG A 475 -28.03 -13.41 -35.35
CA ARG A 475 -26.71 -12.79 -35.43
C ARG A 475 -26.23 -12.68 -36.90
N LYS A 476 -26.47 -13.70 -37.70
CA LYS A 476 -26.14 -13.69 -39.11
C LYS A 476 -27.04 -12.75 -39.93
N GLU A 477 -28.34 -12.75 -39.66
CA GLU A 477 -29.35 -11.95 -40.36
C GLU A 477 -29.19 -10.45 -40.10
N PHE A 478 -29.01 -10.08 -38.81
CA PHE A 478 -28.98 -8.66 -38.39
C PHE A 478 -27.55 -8.10 -38.24
N ASN A 479 -26.52 -8.94 -38.44
CA ASN A 479 -25.10 -8.62 -38.28
C ASN A 479 -24.81 -7.83 -36.97
N ARG A 480 -25.47 -8.21 -35.87
CA ARG A 480 -25.37 -7.57 -34.54
C ARG A 480 -25.69 -8.55 -33.43
N GLY A 481 -25.35 -8.14 -32.18
CA GLY A 481 -25.68 -8.86 -30.96
C GLY A 481 -24.76 -10.05 -30.64
N GLY A 482 -24.44 -10.19 -29.39
CA GLY A 482 -23.60 -11.24 -28.85
C GLY A 482 -22.10 -11.10 -29.16
N THR A 483 -21.29 -11.62 -28.24
CA THR A 483 -19.82 -11.69 -28.37
C THR A 483 -19.40 -12.96 -29.14
N ARG A 484 -18.11 -13.06 -29.51
CA ARG A 484 -17.50 -14.30 -30.03
C ARG A 484 -17.69 -15.46 -29.05
N ILE A 485 -17.54 -15.20 -27.71
CA ILE A 485 -17.77 -16.21 -26.66
C ILE A 485 -19.22 -16.73 -26.71
N GLY A 486 -20.21 -15.84 -26.90
CA GLY A 486 -21.61 -16.25 -27.05
C GLY A 486 -21.85 -17.13 -28.28
N ALA A 487 -21.16 -16.89 -29.40
CA ALA A 487 -21.26 -17.74 -30.58
C ALA A 487 -20.63 -19.13 -30.38
N VAL A 488 -19.45 -19.19 -29.71
CA VAL A 488 -18.82 -20.48 -29.33
C VAL A 488 -19.74 -21.26 -28.41
N ARG A 489 -20.33 -20.58 -27.41
CA ARG A 489 -21.27 -21.21 -26.47
C ARG A 489 -22.49 -21.75 -27.21
N ALA A 490 -23.05 -21.01 -28.17
CA ALA A 490 -24.14 -21.47 -28.98
C ALA A 490 -23.78 -22.73 -29.79
N SER A 491 -22.57 -22.80 -30.36
CA SER A 491 -22.08 -23.99 -31.08
C SER A 491 -21.98 -25.20 -30.16
N GLN A 492 -21.44 -25.08 -28.97
CA GLN A 492 -21.36 -26.17 -27.97
C GLN A 492 -22.76 -26.63 -27.51
N ILE A 493 -23.68 -25.69 -27.31
CA ILE A 493 -25.07 -26.03 -26.98
C ILE A 493 -25.74 -26.78 -28.13
N ILE A 494 -25.53 -26.35 -29.37
CA ILE A 494 -26.11 -26.99 -30.56
C ILE A 494 -25.55 -28.38 -30.77
N ALA A 495 -24.26 -28.59 -30.53
CA ALA A 495 -23.59 -29.88 -30.60
C ALA A 495 -23.98 -30.79 -29.42
N LYS A 496 -24.69 -30.27 -28.39
CA LYS A 496 -25.01 -30.99 -27.13
C LYS A 496 -23.75 -31.50 -26.43
N GLU A 497 -22.66 -30.75 -26.47
CA GLU A 497 -21.45 -31.09 -25.76
C GLU A 497 -21.70 -31.12 -24.23
N LYS A 498 -21.08 -32.04 -23.54
CA LYS A 498 -21.09 -32.07 -22.08
C LYS A 498 -20.28 -30.86 -21.57
N LEU A 499 -20.96 -29.87 -20.97
CA LEU A 499 -20.33 -28.64 -20.53
C LEU A 499 -19.61 -28.82 -19.19
N SER A 500 -18.41 -28.19 -19.02
CA SER A 500 -17.68 -28.25 -17.77
C SER A 500 -18.43 -27.51 -16.64
N PRO A 501 -18.24 -27.88 -15.36
CA PRO A 501 -18.83 -27.20 -14.23
C PRO A 501 -18.56 -25.69 -14.20
N SER A 502 -17.35 -25.26 -14.59
CA SER A 502 -16.96 -23.86 -14.72
C SER A 502 -17.76 -23.15 -15.80
N THR A 503 -18.04 -23.83 -16.91
CA THR A 503 -18.88 -23.31 -18.00
C THR A 503 -20.31 -23.09 -17.54
N VAL A 504 -20.88 -24.00 -16.79
CA VAL A 504 -22.24 -23.87 -16.23
C VAL A 504 -22.32 -22.67 -15.27
N LYS A 505 -21.32 -22.48 -14.41
CA LYS A 505 -21.23 -21.30 -13.52
C LYS A 505 -21.16 -19.99 -14.31
N ARG A 506 -20.36 -19.96 -15.38
CA ARG A 506 -20.27 -18.78 -16.28
C ARG A 506 -21.59 -18.50 -17.01
N MET A 507 -22.33 -19.54 -17.42
CA MET A 507 -23.66 -19.39 -18.01
C MET A 507 -24.63 -18.75 -17.01
N PHE A 508 -24.69 -19.25 -15.79
CA PHE A 508 -25.49 -18.67 -14.74
C PHE A 508 -25.14 -17.20 -14.47
N SER A 509 -23.84 -16.88 -14.34
CA SER A 509 -23.38 -15.50 -14.12
C SER A 509 -23.71 -14.58 -15.28
N PHE A 510 -23.66 -15.06 -16.53
CA PHE A 510 -24.10 -14.30 -17.70
C PHE A 510 -25.57 -13.95 -17.59
N PHE A 511 -26.43 -14.94 -17.37
CA PHE A 511 -27.88 -14.73 -17.30
C PHE A 511 -28.28 -13.80 -16.15
N SER A 512 -27.68 -13.99 -14.96
CA SER A 512 -27.98 -13.13 -13.80
C SER A 512 -27.63 -11.66 -14.03
N ARG A 513 -26.54 -11.38 -14.74
CA ARG A 513 -26.15 -9.99 -15.07
C ARG A 513 -27.01 -9.38 -16.18
N HIS A 514 -27.46 -10.19 -17.14
CA HIS A 514 -28.19 -9.74 -18.32
C HIS A 514 -29.72 -9.96 -18.23
N GLU A 515 -30.23 -10.33 -17.06
CA GLU A 515 -31.67 -10.45 -16.85
C GLU A 515 -32.40 -9.12 -17.03
N VAL A 516 -31.71 -8.02 -16.71
CA VAL A 516 -32.22 -6.65 -16.90
C VAL A 516 -32.48 -6.32 -18.37
N ASP A 517 -31.78 -6.97 -19.32
CA ASP A 517 -31.95 -6.76 -20.76
C ASP A 517 -33.33 -7.19 -21.25
N LYS A 518 -34.05 -8.04 -20.48
CA LYS A 518 -35.43 -8.45 -20.79
C LYS A 518 -36.44 -7.30 -20.72
N GLN A 519 -36.09 -6.24 -20.00
CA GLN A 519 -36.94 -5.05 -19.84
C GLN A 519 -36.64 -3.96 -20.88
N ALA A 520 -35.58 -4.17 -21.70
CA ALA A 520 -35.19 -3.21 -22.72
C ALA A 520 -36.00 -3.37 -24.01
N ASP A 521 -36.25 -2.26 -24.70
CA ASP A 521 -36.97 -2.23 -25.97
C ASP A 521 -36.37 -3.20 -27.00
N GLY A 522 -37.22 -3.95 -27.68
CA GLY A 522 -36.85 -4.94 -28.73
C GLY A 522 -36.40 -6.28 -28.16
N PHE A 523 -36.64 -6.58 -26.88
CA PHE A 523 -36.41 -7.91 -26.33
C PHE A 523 -37.55 -8.88 -26.63
N SER A 524 -38.79 -8.43 -26.56
CA SER A 524 -39.99 -9.24 -26.77
C SER A 524 -40.49 -9.16 -28.21
N ILE A 525 -41.11 -10.25 -28.68
CA ILE A 525 -41.67 -10.31 -30.04
C ILE A 525 -42.76 -9.25 -30.21
N GLY A 526 -42.66 -8.45 -31.26
CA GLY A 526 -43.61 -7.37 -31.57
C GLY A 526 -43.16 -6.00 -31.13
N GLU A 527 -42.08 -5.90 -30.37
CA GLU A 527 -41.50 -4.62 -29.97
C GLU A 527 -40.65 -4.03 -31.11
N LYS A 528 -40.55 -2.69 -31.12
CA LYS A 528 -39.72 -1.97 -32.07
C LYS A 528 -38.24 -2.33 -31.88
N GLY A 529 -37.57 -2.81 -32.94
CA GLY A 529 -36.15 -3.18 -32.86
C GLY A 529 -35.89 -4.64 -32.46
N TYR A 530 -36.94 -5.48 -32.37
CA TYR A 530 -36.77 -6.92 -32.14
C TYR A 530 -36.08 -7.62 -33.33
N PRO A 531 -35.14 -8.57 -33.03
CA PRO A 531 -34.52 -8.87 -31.75
C PRO A 531 -33.42 -7.86 -31.39
N SER A 532 -33.41 -7.34 -30.15
CA SER A 532 -32.35 -6.45 -29.66
C SER A 532 -31.01 -7.19 -29.52
N ASN A 533 -29.90 -6.43 -29.37
CA ASN A 533 -28.58 -7.03 -29.12
C ASN A 533 -28.58 -7.93 -27.88
N GLY A 534 -29.28 -7.51 -26.79
CA GLY A 534 -29.45 -8.30 -25.56
C GLY A 534 -30.26 -9.58 -25.84
N ARG A 535 -31.33 -9.49 -26.64
CA ARG A 535 -32.13 -10.68 -27.00
C ARG A 535 -31.35 -11.71 -27.85
N ILE A 536 -30.52 -11.24 -28.78
CA ILE A 536 -29.63 -12.12 -29.55
C ILE A 536 -28.60 -12.78 -28.66
N ALA A 537 -27.93 -11.98 -27.78
CA ALA A 537 -26.97 -12.50 -26.83
C ALA A 537 -27.62 -13.54 -25.88
N TRP A 538 -28.81 -13.25 -25.34
CA TRP A 538 -29.58 -14.17 -24.51
C TRP A 538 -29.87 -15.50 -25.21
N ALA A 539 -30.24 -15.44 -26.48
CA ALA A 539 -30.52 -16.64 -27.28
C ALA A 539 -29.26 -17.49 -27.52
N LEU A 540 -28.11 -16.88 -27.81
CA LEU A 540 -26.84 -17.58 -28.03
C LEU A 540 -26.41 -18.42 -26.80
N TRP A 541 -26.78 -18.02 -25.61
CA TRP A 541 -26.50 -18.76 -24.36
C TRP A 541 -27.58 -19.80 -24.04
N GLY A 542 -28.59 -19.99 -24.88
CA GLY A 542 -29.66 -21.01 -24.73
C GLY A 542 -30.99 -20.45 -24.24
N GLY A 543 -31.15 -19.13 -24.19
CA GLY A 543 -32.41 -18.48 -23.83
C GLY A 543 -32.83 -18.72 -22.36
N ASP A 544 -34.13 -18.60 -22.08
CA ASP A 544 -34.71 -18.87 -20.77
C ASP A 544 -34.52 -20.33 -20.33
N ALA A 545 -34.48 -21.25 -21.30
CA ALA A 545 -34.16 -22.66 -21.04
C ALA A 545 -32.73 -22.82 -20.52
N GLY A 546 -31.77 -22.05 -21.10
CA GLY A 546 -30.38 -22.02 -20.64
C GLY A 546 -30.22 -21.43 -19.24
N PHE A 547 -30.96 -20.37 -18.91
CA PHE A 547 -30.94 -19.80 -17.57
C PHE A 547 -31.47 -20.78 -16.52
N SER A 548 -32.65 -21.35 -16.75
CA SER A 548 -33.26 -22.32 -15.83
C SER A 548 -32.38 -23.58 -15.64
N TRP A 549 -31.81 -24.06 -16.74
CA TRP A 549 -30.93 -25.24 -16.72
C TRP A 549 -29.63 -24.94 -15.97
N SER A 550 -28.95 -23.83 -16.26
CA SER A 550 -27.69 -23.47 -15.59
C SER A 550 -27.88 -23.23 -14.09
N THR A 551 -29.02 -22.63 -13.70
CA THR A 551 -29.40 -22.46 -12.29
C THR A 551 -29.57 -23.82 -11.58
N LYS A 552 -30.29 -24.74 -12.23
CA LYS A 552 -30.53 -26.09 -11.67
C LYS A 552 -29.22 -26.88 -11.51
N VAL A 553 -28.39 -26.91 -12.57
CA VAL A 553 -27.14 -27.66 -12.56
C VAL A 553 -26.13 -27.06 -11.60
N ARG A 554 -26.02 -25.72 -11.56
CA ARG A 554 -25.19 -25.02 -10.57
C ARG A 554 -25.56 -25.41 -9.14
N ASN A 555 -26.85 -25.38 -8.79
CA ASN A 555 -27.31 -25.73 -7.45
C ASN A 555 -27.05 -27.20 -7.11
N GLN A 556 -27.06 -28.10 -8.09
CA GLN A 556 -26.66 -29.50 -7.90
C GLN A 556 -25.16 -29.62 -7.62
N LEU A 557 -24.33 -28.91 -8.38
CA LEU A 557 -22.88 -28.87 -8.18
C LEU A 557 -22.50 -28.30 -6.80
N GLU A 558 -23.19 -27.24 -6.34
CA GLU A 558 -22.95 -26.66 -5.03
C GLU A 558 -23.36 -27.63 -3.89
N LYS A 559 -24.49 -28.31 -4.01
CA LYS A 559 -24.93 -29.29 -3.03
C LYS A 559 -23.98 -30.51 -2.90
N GLU A 560 -23.46 -31.00 -4.01
CA GLU A 560 -22.49 -32.11 -3.96
C GLU A 560 -21.16 -31.66 -3.38
N LYS A 561 -20.74 -30.40 -3.65
CA LYS A 561 -19.56 -29.83 -3.02
C LYS A 561 -19.74 -29.67 -1.50
N GLU A 562 -20.89 -29.16 -1.03
CA GLU A 562 -21.19 -29.05 0.40
C GLU A 562 -21.22 -30.39 1.10
N LYS A 563 -21.85 -31.39 0.48
CA LYS A 563 -21.92 -32.77 1.02
C LYS A 563 -20.54 -33.37 1.19
N PHE A 564 -19.67 -33.23 0.18
CA PHE A 564 -18.30 -33.70 0.24
C PHE A 564 -17.49 -33.04 1.37
N LEU A 565 -17.67 -31.70 1.57
CA LEU A 565 -17.00 -30.96 2.66
C LEU A 565 -17.47 -31.46 4.05
N ILE A 566 -18.76 -31.77 4.21
CA ILE A 566 -19.32 -32.30 5.47
C ILE A 566 -18.77 -33.71 5.73
N ASP A 567 -18.78 -34.58 4.73
CA ASP A 567 -18.30 -35.96 4.85
C ASP A 567 -16.80 -36.03 5.21
N ASN A 568 -15.99 -35.06 4.73
CA ASN A 568 -14.56 -34.94 5.05
C ASN A 568 -14.28 -34.33 6.44
N ILE A 569 -15.15 -33.47 6.95
CA ILE A 569 -15.05 -32.95 8.32
C ILE A 569 -15.33 -34.09 9.33
N ASP A 570 -16.38 -34.86 9.11
CA ASP A 570 -16.73 -35.99 9.99
C ASP A 570 -15.66 -37.11 10.01
N GLN A 571 -14.93 -37.31 8.90
CA GLN A 571 -13.79 -38.23 8.85
C GLN A 571 -12.52 -37.71 9.55
N LYS A 572 -12.30 -36.42 9.61
CA LYS A 572 -11.18 -35.82 10.36
C LYS A 572 -11.43 -35.87 11.88
N ASP A 573 -12.66 -35.63 12.30
CA ASP A 573 -13.02 -35.71 13.73
C ASP A 573 -13.07 -37.16 14.26
N ALA A 574 -13.24 -38.14 13.39
CA ALA A 574 -13.18 -39.57 13.75
C ALA A 574 -11.75 -40.15 13.82
N ARG A 575 -10.72 -39.40 13.39
CA ARG A 575 -9.30 -39.79 13.41
C ARG A 575 -8.47 -39.08 14.48
N ASN A 576 -9.03 -38.13 15.21
CA ASN A 576 -8.47 -37.50 16.41
C ASN A 576 -9.20 -38.03 17.66
#